data_c00c4ec946ad9b10e6714f49a0610a5d
#
_entry.id   c00c4ec946ad9b10e6714f49a0610a5d
#
_cell.length_a   1.000
_cell.length_b   1.000
_cell.length_c   1.000
_cell.angle_alpha   90.00
_cell.angle_beta   90.00
_cell.angle_gamma   90.00
#
_symmetry.space_group_name_H-M   'P 1'
#
loop_
_entity.id
_entity.type
_entity.pdbx_description
1 polymer ?
#
loop_
_entity_poly.entity_id
_entity_poly.type
_entity_poly.pdbx_seq_one_letter_code
_entity_poly.pdbx_strand_id
1 'polypeptide(L)'
;MLKEFLSYFQDFKKGILANILISFGLINDRSALKALPFKYPLGITPNYPFHDITRLTTLSPGEPILIYRRSFKLNWYFVQKSFYSGWINTKDLIEVSKKTFFDYNKSARTLILMESKVCTEELPTIGKFHFQMGDKLVLANEVETNRFYFKMNTLFPEGCYPVKIPL
;
A
#
# COMPACT_ATOMS: atom_id res chain seq x y z
N MET A 1 -10.56 23.48 6.53
CA MET A 1 -9.20 23.12 6.95
C MET A 1 -9.07 22.92 8.47
N LEU A 2 -9.23 23.96 9.32
CA LEU A 2 -9.08 23.82 10.78
C LEU A 2 -10.14 22.88 11.40
N LYS A 3 -11.41 22.96 10.96
CA LYS A 3 -12.50 22.07 11.45
C LYS A 3 -12.28 20.60 11.06
N GLU A 4 -11.79 20.33 9.88
CA GLU A 4 -11.38 18.98 9.48
C GLU A 4 -10.22 18.49 10.35
N PHE A 5 -9.19 19.31 10.52
CA PHE A 5 -8.05 18.97 11.38
C PHE A 5 -8.49 18.61 12.80
N LEU A 6 -9.38 19.38 13.41
CA LEU A 6 -9.94 19.11 14.74
C LEU A 6 -10.77 17.80 14.76
N SER A 7 -11.51 17.50 13.68
CA SER A 7 -12.25 16.23 13.59
C SER A 7 -11.32 15.01 13.57
N TYR A 8 -10.12 15.13 12.99
CA TYR A 8 -9.09 14.07 13.01
C TYR A 8 -8.63 13.77 14.44
N PHE A 9 -8.39 14.80 15.25
CA PHE A 9 -7.98 14.60 16.65
C PHE A 9 -9.10 13.99 17.51
N GLN A 10 -10.35 14.31 17.26
CA GLN A 10 -11.48 13.71 17.97
C GLN A 10 -11.67 12.24 17.62
N ASP A 11 -11.43 11.86 16.36
CA ASP A 11 -11.46 10.47 15.90
C ASP A 11 -10.30 9.66 16.49
N PHE A 12 -9.15 10.31 16.64
CA PHE A 12 -7.98 9.72 17.28
C PHE A 12 -8.21 9.33 18.74
N LYS A 13 -8.93 10.15 19.51
CA LYS A 13 -9.21 9.88 20.92
C LYS A 13 -10.26 8.80 21.16
N LYS A 14 -11.23 8.62 20.24
CA LYS A 14 -12.39 7.74 20.42
C LYS A 14 -12.13 6.25 20.22
N GLY A 15 -10.96 5.84 19.85
CA GLY A 15 -10.75 4.48 19.33
C GLY A 15 -9.59 3.70 19.93
N ILE A 16 -9.12 4.03 21.12
CA ILE A 16 -8.21 3.14 21.85
C ILE A 16 -9.10 2.06 22.51
N LEU A 17 -9.41 1.02 21.76
CA LEU A 17 -10.06 -0.17 22.29
C LEU A 17 -9.02 -0.99 23.07
N ALA A 18 -9.44 -1.54 24.20
CA ALA A 18 -8.61 -2.43 25.04
C ALA A 18 -8.16 -3.69 24.28
N ASN A 19 -8.90 -4.11 23.24
CA ASN A 19 -8.56 -5.24 22.39
C ASN A 19 -8.45 -4.77 20.95
N ILE A 20 -7.25 -4.78 20.39
CA ILE A 20 -6.99 -4.49 18.98
C ILE A 20 -7.06 -5.80 18.21
N LEU A 21 -8.06 -5.94 17.35
CA LEU A 21 -8.10 -7.02 16.36
C LEU A 21 -7.20 -6.62 15.19
N ILE A 22 -6.08 -7.32 15.07
CA ILE A 22 -5.15 -7.10 13.95
C ILE A 22 -5.72 -7.75 12.70
N SER A 23 -5.89 -6.95 11.64
CA SER A 23 -6.18 -7.40 10.29
C SER A 23 -4.91 -7.35 9.43
N PHE A 24 -4.95 -8.02 8.29
CA PHE A 24 -3.83 -8.18 7.38
C PHE A 24 -4.15 -7.50 6.05
N GLY A 25 -3.19 -6.83 5.46
CA GLY A 25 -3.37 -6.15 4.18
C GLY A 25 -2.17 -6.23 3.26
N LEU A 26 -2.44 -5.99 1.99
CA LEU A 26 -1.45 -5.77 0.94
C LEU A 26 -1.68 -4.39 0.33
N ILE A 27 -0.61 -3.69 0.02
CA ILE A 27 -0.68 -2.41 -0.66
C ILE A 27 -1.08 -2.65 -2.12
N ASN A 28 -2.15 -1.99 -2.55
CA ASN A 28 -2.66 -2.11 -3.90
C ASN A 28 -1.97 -1.15 -4.87
N ASP A 29 -1.74 0.07 -4.42
CA ASP A 29 -1.08 1.10 -5.22
C ASP A 29 -0.04 1.83 -4.39
N ARG A 30 0.99 2.40 -5.07
CA ARG A 30 2.05 3.15 -4.40
C ARG A 30 1.47 4.28 -3.57
N SER A 31 1.66 4.24 -2.28
CA SER A 31 1.01 5.15 -1.35
C SER A 31 1.96 5.73 -0.31
N ALA A 32 1.64 6.92 0.16
CA ALA A 32 2.34 7.55 1.26
C ALA A 32 1.82 7.03 2.60
N LEU A 33 2.72 6.53 3.44
CA LEU A 33 2.44 6.34 4.86
C LEU A 33 2.60 7.68 5.56
N LYS A 34 1.54 8.13 6.23
CA LYS A 34 1.48 9.46 6.84
C LYS A 34 1.40 9.41 8.36
N ALA A 35 1.98 10.40 9.02
CA ALA A 35 1.83 10.57 10.47
C ALA A 35 0.39 10.95 10.87
N LEU A 36 -0.35 11.60 9.98
CA LEU A 36 -1.72 12.05 10.20
C LEU A 36 -2.62 11.58 9.04
N PRO A 37 -3.89 11.20 9.32
CA PRO A 37 -4.87 10.78 8.31
C PRO A 37 -5.43 11.99 7.55
N PHE A 38 -4.56 12.69 6.84
CA PHE A 38 -4.88 13.91 6.13
C PHE A 38 -4.52 13.82 4.65
N LYS A 39 -5.50 14.13 3.78
CA LYS A 39 -5.38 13.95 2.34
C LYS A 39 -4.35 14.89 1.71
N TYR A 40 -4.37 16.15 2.14
CA TYR A 40 -3.55 17.17 1.52
C TYR A 40 -2.12 17.20 2.08
N PRO A 41 -1.12 17.57 1.30
CA PRO A 41 0.22 17.77 1.81
C PRO A 41 0.25 18.96 2.78
N LEU A 42 0.96 18.82 3.87
CA LEU A 42 1.24 19.91 4.80
C LEU A 42 2.69 20.36 4.55
N GLY A 43 2.84 21.53 3.93
CA GLY A 43 4.16 22.15 3.72
C GLY A 43 4.62 22.95 4.93
N ILE A 44 5.92 23.12 5.07
CA ILE A 44 6.53 23.98 6.11
C ILE A 44 6.24 25.44 5.84
N THR A 45 6.20 25.81 4.57
CA THR A 45 5.89 27.18 4.12
C THR A 45 4.96 27.16 2.91
N PRO A 46 4.17 28.22 2.67
CA PRO A 46 3.32 28.33 1.49
C PRO A 46 4.08 28.21 0.16
N ASN A 47 5.35 28.58 0.14
CA ASN A 47 6.19 28.58 -1.05
C ASN A 47 6.80 27.22 -1.39
N TYR A 48 6.67 26.21 -0.48
CA TYR A 48 7.14 24.85 -0.70
C TYR A 48 6.03 23.82 -0.49
N PRO A 49 4.99 23.83 -1.36
CA PRO A 49 3.84 22.91 -1.23
C PRO A 49 4.19 21.46 -1.55
N PHE A 50 5.36 21.20 -2.15
CA PHE A 50 5.77 19.86 -2.61
C PHE A 50 6.35 18.98 -1.50
N HIS A 51 6.70 19.54 -0.35
CA HIS A 51 7.24 18.79 0.77
C HIS A 51 6.17 18.55 1.82
N ASP A 52 5.63 17.33 1.82
CA ASP A 52 4.64 16.90 2.83
C ASP A 52 5.35 16.42 4.09
N ILE A 53 5.41 17.26 5.12
CA ILE A 53 6.02 16.93 6.42
C ILE A 53 5.31 15.81 7.18
N THR A 54 4.09 15.45 6.78
CA THR A 54 3.35 14.34 7.37
C THR A 54 3.72 13.00 6.76
N ARG A 55 4.45 12.99 5.64
CA ARG A 55 4.87 11.76 4.96
C ARG A 55 6.05 11.12 5.69
N LEU A 56 5.83 9.94 6.25
CA LEU A 56 6.86 9.15 6.93
C LEU A 56 7.71 8.36 5.96
N THR A 57 7.04 7.66 5.03
CA THR A 57 7.67 6.84 3.99
C THR A 57 6.70 6.59 2.85
N THR A 58 7.18 5.91 1.81
CA THR A 58 6.35 5.41 0.71
C THR A 58 6.25 3.90 0.81
N LEU A 59 5.05 3.39 0.60
CA LEU A 59 4.76 1.96 0.51
C LEU A 59 4.64 1.57 -0.96
N SER A 60 5.23 0.46 -1.32
CA SER A 60 5.21 -0.07 -2.69
C SER A 60 4.04 -1.03 -2.90
N PRO A 61 3.54 -1.18 -4.14
CA PRO A 61 2.51 -2.17 -4.45
C PRO A 61 2.97 -3.58 -4.04
N GLY A 62 2.05 -4.37 -3.51
CA GLY A 62 2.33 -5.73 -3.01
C GLY A 62 2.99 -5.79 -1.64
N GLU A 63 3.34 -4.68 -1.00
CA GLU A 63 3.92 -4.72 0.34
C GLU A 63 2.91 -5.21 1.38
N PRO A 64 3.29 -6.19 2.20
CA PRO A 64 2.45 -6.68 3.29
C PRO A 64 2.50 -5.76 4.50
N ILE A 65 1.34 -5.47 5.06
CA ILE A 65 1.18 -4.61 6.24
C ILE A 65 0.19 -5.18 7.24
N LEU A 66 0.35 -4.81 8.50
CA LEU A 66 -0.60 -5.09 9.57
C LEU A 66 -1.53 -3.90 9.75
N ILE A 67 -2.82 -4.17 9.87
CA ILE A 67 -3.86 -3.15 10.08
C ILE A 67 -4.29 -3.23 11.53
N TYR A 68 -4.05 -2.17 12.28
CA TYR A 68 -4.45 -2.08 13.68
C TYR A 68 -5.83 -1.47 13.87
N ARG A 69 -6.19 -0.53 12.99
CA ARG A 69 -7.38 0.26 13.20
C ARG A 69 -7.87 0.90 11.92
N ARG A 70 -9.19 0.99 11.77
CA ARG A 70 -9.86 1.81 10.77
C ARG A 70 -10.34 3.10 11.42
N SER A 71 -10.13 4.23 10.76
CA SER A 71 -10.74 5.50 11.15
C SER A 71 -12.27 5.43 11.07
N PHE A 72 -12.96 5.94 12.08
CA PHE A 72 -14.43 5.82 12.15
C PHE A 72 -15.16 6.68 11.09
N LYS A 73 -14.63 7.86 10.80
CA LYS A 73 -15.27 8.84 9.88
C LYS A 73 -14.51 9.04 8.58
N LEU A 74 -13.29 8.57 8.50
CA LEU A 74 -12.36 8.87 7.45
C LEU A 74 -11.94 7.57 6.77
N ASN A 75 -11.74 7.62 5.48
CA ASN A 75 -11.28 6.47 4.71
C ASN A 75 -9.77 6.23 4.92
N TRP A 76 -9.36 5.95 6.18
CA TRP A 76 -7.98 5.73 6.58
C TRP A 76 -7.84 4.51 7.45
N TYR A 77 -6.73 3.79 7.27
CA TYR A 77 -6.26 2.74 8.16
C TYR A 77 -5.01 3.18 8.89
N PHE A 78 -4.92 2.87 10.19
CA PHE A 78 -3.67 2.93 10.93
C PHE A 78 -2.99 1.59 10.80
N VAL A 79 -1.79 1.59 10.21
CA VAL A 79 -1.07 0.40 9.79
C VAL A 79 0.34 0.38 10.32
N GLN A 80 0.92 -0.82 10.37
CA GLN A 80 2.32 -1.06 10.71
C GLN A 80 3.02 -1.80 9.59
N LYS A 81 4.16 -1.29 9.18
CA LYS A 81 5.12 -1.95 8.30
C LYS A 81 6.50 -1.89 8.94
N SER A 82 7.12 -3.05 9.21
CA SER A 82 8.48 -3.12 9.78
C SER A 82 8.67 -2.13 10.95
N PHE A 83 9.43 -1.06 10.72
CA PHE A 83 9.76 -0.05 11.73
C PHE A 83 8.85 1.18 11.70
N TYR A 84 7.94 1.27 10.73
CA TYR A 84 7.07 2.44 10.56
C TYR A 84 5.62 2.09 10.85
N SER A 85 4.96 2.95 11.62
CA SER A 85 3.50 2.94 11.78
C SER A 85 2.93 4.30 11.40
N GLY A 86 1.75 4.29 10.80
CA GLY A 86 1.11 5.51 10.33
C GLY A 86 -0.21 5.25 9.63
N TRP A 87 -0.70 6.25 8.94
CA TRP A 87 -1.97 6.26 8.27
C TRP A 87 -1.83 6.09 6.76
N ILE A 88 -2.68 5.24 6.19
CA ILE A 88 -2.80 5.04 4.74
C ILE A 88 -4.27 5.16 4.33
N ASN A 89 -4.52 5.65 3.12
CA ASN A 89 -5.88 5.69 2.58
C ASN A 89 -6.41 4.27 2.33
N THR A 90 -7.67 4.02 2.66
CA THR A 90 -8.28 2.68 2.52
C THR A 90 -8.33 2.18 1.08
N LYS A 91 -8.38 3.09 0.09
CA LYS A 91 -8.38 2.74 -1.34
C LYS A 91 -7.05 2.16 -1.83
N ASP A 92 -5.95 2.48 -1.14
CA ASP A 92 -4.59 2.09 -1.53
C ASP A 92 -4.17 0.75 -0.90
N LEU A 93 -5.10 0.08 -0.19
CA LEU A 93 -4.86 -1.13 0.55
C LEU A 93 -6.00 -2.14 0.35
N ILE A 94 -5.64 -3.41 0.26
CA ILE A 94 -6.58 -4.53 0.21
C ILE A 94 -6.43 -5.36 1.47
N GLU A 95 -7.53 -5.57 2.19
CA GLU A 95 -7.57 -6.51 3.30
C GLU A 95 -7.53 -7.94 2.78
N VAL A 96 -6.70 -8.77 3.37
CA VAL A 96 -6.51 -10.17 2.99
C VAL A 96 -6.65 -11.09 4.19
N SER A 97 -6.93 -12.37 3.93
CA SER A 97 -6.96 -13.36 5.00
C SER A 97 -5.59 -13.55 5.64
N LYS A 98 -5.56 -13.95 6.90
CA LYS A 98 -4.33 -14.31 7.61
C LYS A 98 -3.50 -15.33 6.83
N LYS A 99 -4.17 -16.35 6.29
CA LYS A 99 -3.53 -17.39 5.47
C LYS A 99 -2.84 -16.78 4.25
N THR A 100 -3.58 -16.01 3.47
CA THR A 100 -3.07 -15.33 2.27
C THR A 100 -1.86 -14.45 2.58
N PHE A 101 -1.92 -13.66 3.66
CA PHE A 101 -0.84 -12.81 4.10
C PHE A 101 0.45 -13.59 4.38
N PHE A 102 0.35 -14.69 5.14
CA PHE A 102 1.52 -15.50 5.46
C PHE A 102 2.05 -16.30 4.28
N ASP A 103 1.18 -16.82 3.42
CA ASP A 103 1.58 -17.55 2.21
C ASP A 103 2.32 -16.61 1.25
N TYR A 104 1.84 -15.36 1.12
CA TYR A 104 2.50 -14.33 0.33
C TYR A 104 3.90 -13.98 0.88
N ASN A 105 4.01 -13.77 2.19
CA ASN A 105 5.27 -13.43 2.85
C ASN A 105 6.30 -14.57 2.83
N LYS A 106 5.85 -15.81 2.86
CA LYS A 106 6.71 -17.00 2.84
C LYS A 106 7.18 -17.38 1.45
N SER A 107 6.67 -16.76 0.40
CA SER A 107 7.05 -17.09 -0.96
C SER A 107 8.55 -16.89 -1.15
N ALA A 108 9.24 -17.97 -1.52
CA ALA A 108 10.69 -17.97 -1.78
C ALA A 108 11.02 -17.30 -3.12
N ARG A 109 10.04 -17.19 -4.03
CA ARG A 109 10.26 -16.66 -5.38
C ARG A 109 9.85 -15.18 -5.43
N THR A 110 10.84 -14.33 -5.45
CA THR A 110 10.63 -12.89 -5.52
C THR A 110 11.52 -12.28 -6.61
N LEU A 111 10.96 -11.28 -7.30
CA LEU A 111 11.66 -10.44 -8.26
C LEU A 111 11.92 -9.08 -7.62
N ILE A 112 13.12 -8.57 -7.75
CA ILE A 112 13.48 -7.19 -7.39
C ILE A 112 13.68 -6.42 -8.68
N LEU A 113 12.98 -5.30 -8.81
CA LEU A 113 13.07 -4.46 -9.99
C LEU A 113 14.30 -3.58 -9.93
N MET A 114 15.12 -3.63 -10.98
CA MET A 114 16.35 -2.84 -11.11
C MET A 114 16.19 -1.64 -12.03
N GLU A 115 15.12 -1.60 -12.81
CA GLU A 115 14.80 -0.49 -13.69
C GLU A 115 14.15 0.68 -12.93
N SER A 116 14.41 1.91 -13.38
CA SER A 116 13.91 3.12 -12.74
C SER A 116 12.38 3.19 -12.72
N LYS A 117 11.74 2.71 -13.77
CA LYS A 117 10.29 2.59 -13.91
C LYS A 117 9.93 1.36 -14.72
N VAL A 118 9.02 0.58 -14.19
CA VAL A 118 8.42 -0.57 -14.88
C VAL A 118 6.89 -0.42 -14.81
N CYS A 119 6.22 -0.65 -15.93
CA CYS A 119 4.76 -0.64 -15.99
C CYS A 119 4.27 -2.01 -16.45
N THR A 120 3.14 -2.44 -15.92
CA THR A 120 2.44 -3.58 -16.52
C THR A 120 1.85 -3.19 -17.87
N GLU A 121 1.51 -4.19 -18.68
CA GLU A 121 0.59 -3.97 -19.80
C GLU A 121 -0.74 -3.42 -19.25
N GLU A 122 -1.45 -2.67 -20.08
CA GLU A 122 -2.77 -2.13 -19.69
C GLU A 122 -3.78 -3.27 -19.66
N LEU A 123 -4.31 -3.51 -18.47
CA LEU A 123 -5.34 -4.52 -18.27
C LEU A 123 -6.72 -3.83 -18.38
N PRO A 124 -7.66 -4.34 -19.19
CA PRO A 124 -8.91 -3.66 -19.50
C PRO A 124 -9.76 -3.24 -18.29
N THR A 125 -9.64 -3.99 -17.20
CA THR A 125 -10.45 -3.79 -15.99
C THR A 125 -9.71 -3.13 -14.84
N ILE A 126 -8.36 -3.08 -14.88
CA ILE A 126 -7.54 -2.74 -13.70
C ILE A 126 -6.63 -1.54 -14.00
N GLY A 127 -6.36 -1.26 -15.28
CA GLY A 127 -5.41 -0.24 -15.69
C GLY A 127 -3.95 -0.73 -15.62
N LYS A 128 -3.03 0.20 -15.41
CA LYS A 128 -1.58 -0.07 -15.33
C LYS A 128 -1.08 0.05 -13.92
N PHE A 129 -0.25 -0.90 -13.51
CA PHE A 129 0.54 -0.75 -12.30
C PHE A 129 1.90 -0.13 -12.61
N HIS A 130 2.33 0.74 -11.74
CA HIS A 130 3.61 1.44 -11.85
C HIS A 130 4.53 1.01 -10.72
N PHE A 131 5.66 0.44 -11.11
CA PHE A 131 6.71 0.01 -10.19
C PHE A 131 7.98 0.85 -10.38
N GLN A 132 8.81 0.87 -9.37
CA GLN A 132 10.08 1.59 -9.36
C GLN A 132 11.22 0.65 -8.96
N MET A 133 12.43 1.09 -9.18
CA MET A 133 13.64 0.41 -8.72
C MET A 133 13.55 0.09 -7.22
N GLY A 134 13.89 -1.14 -6.87
CA GLY A 134 13.85 -1.66 -5.51
C GLY A 134 12.50 -2.26 -5.09
N ASP A 135 11.46 -2.15 -5.90
CA ASP A 135 10.19 -2.83 -5.61
C ASP A 135 10.38 -4.34 -5.67
N LYS A 136 9.76 -5.01 -4.70
CA LYS A 136 9.82 -6.46 -4.55
C LYS A 136 8.47 -7.06 -4.90
N LEU A 137 8.46 -7.92 -5.90
CA LEU A 137 7.26 -8.62 -6.37
C LEU A 137 7.36 -10.11 -6.04
N VAL A 138 6.27 -10.68 -5.58
CA VAL A 138 6.15 -12.12 -5.38
C VAL A 138 5.73 -12.75 -6.71
N LEU A 139 6.52 -13.71 -7.21
CA LEU A 139 6.23 -14.38 -8.46
C LEU A 139 5.16 -15.45 -8.29
N ALA A 140 4.29 -15.55 -9.28
CA ALA A 140 3.40 -16.70 -9.43
C ALA A 140 4.20 -17.94 -9.87
N ASN A 141 3.59 -19.11 -9.76
CA ASN A 141 4.26 -20.36 -10.11
C ASN A 141 4.41 -20.58 -11.63
N GLU A 142 3.66 -19.84 -12.43
CA GLU A 142 3.66 -19.93 -13.88
C GLU A 142 4.65 -18.92 -14.47
N VAL A 143 5.59 -19.41 -15.26
CA VAL A 143 6.55 -18.58 -16.00
C VAL A 143 6.40 -18.95 -17.47
N GLU A 144 5.72 -18.10 -18.24
CA GLU A 144 5.82 -18.15 -19.69
C GLU A 144 7.10 -17.46 -20.16
N THR A 145 7.67 -17.94 -21.26
CA THR A 145 8.90 -17.40 -21.85
C THR A 145 8.72 -15.90 -22.13
N ASN A 146 9.57 -15.05 -21.52
CA ASN A 146 9.56 -13.59 -21.61
C ASN A 146 8.42 -12.84 -20.91
N ARG A 147 7.62 -13.51 -20.07
CA ARG A 147 6.61 -12.86 -19.23
C ARG A 147 6.77 -13.35 -17.79
N PHE A 148 6.90 -12.42 -16.87
CA PHE A 148 6.88 -12.72 -15.45
C PHE A 148 5.50 -12.39 -14.89
N TYR A 149 4.89 -13.35 -14.23
CA TYR A 149 3.64 -13.15 -13.52
C TYR A 149 3.95 -12.85 -12.07
N PHE A 150 3.45 -11.76 -11.56
CA PHE A 150 3.52 -11.46 -10.14
C PHE A 150 2.17 -11.65 -9.47
N LYS A 151 2.21 -12.10 -8.24
CA LYS A 151 1.02 -12.35 -7.45
C LYS A 151 0.65 -11.08 -6.72
N MET A 152 -0.39 -10.39 -7.18
CA MET A 152 -1.10 -9.38 -6.41
C MET A 152 -2.46 -9.95 -6.03
N ASN A 153 -2.74 -10.00 -4.74
CA ASN A 153 -4.09 -10.23 -4.27
C ASN A 153 -4.89 -8.93 -4.41
N THR A 154 -5.25 -8.64 -5.64
CA THR A 154 -6.17 -7.54 -5.95
C THR A 154 -7.60 -8.00 -5.69
N LEU A 155 -8.54 -7.07 -5.82
CA LEU A 155 -9.99 -7.32 -5.80
C LEU A 155 -10.46 -8.33 -6.88
N PHE A 156 -9.55 -8.91 -7.65
CA PHE A 156 -9.82 -9.79 -8.77
C PHE A 156 -9.41 -11.23 -8.45
N PRO A 157 -10.27 -12.21 -8.73
CA PRO A 157 -10.09 -13.60 -8.34
C PRO A 157 -8.84 -14.27 -8.90
N GLU A 158 -8.32 -13.81 -10.00
CA GLU A 158 -7.22 -14.46 -10.73
C GLU A 158 -5.82 -14.06 -10.23
N GLY A 159 -5.67 -12.93 -9.56
CA GLY A 159 -4.51 -12.51 -8.75
C GLY A 159 -3.10 -12.58 -9.36
N CYS A 160 -2.97 -12.90 -10.63
CA CYS A 160 -1.69 -13.02 -11.33
C CYS A 160 -1.66 -12.09 -12.55
N TYR A 161 -0.64 -11.25 -12.65
CA TYR A 161 -0.52 -10.29 -13.74
C TYR A 161 0.83 -10.42 -14.45
N PRO A 162 0.84 -10.38 -15.80
CA PRO A 162 2.08 -10.38 -16.55
C PRO A 162 2.81 -9.04 -16.38
N VAL A 163 4.09 -9.12 -16.09
CA VAL A 163 5.00 -7.98 -16.16
C VAL A 163 5.83 -8.15 -17.42
N LYS A 164 5.73 -7.22 -18.34
CA LYS A 164 6.64 -7.14 -19.48
C LYS A 164 7.88 -6.39 -19.02
N ILE A 165 9.01 -7.08 -18.97
CA ILE A 165 10.31 -6.45 -18.75
C ILE A 165 10.80 -6.02 -20.12
N PRO A 166 11.05 -4.72 -20.37
CA PRO A 166 11.74 -4.30 -21.59
C PRO A 166 13.13 -4.95 -21.60
N LEU A 167 13.45 -5.62 -22.71
CA LEU A 167 14.80 -6.13 -22.99
C LEU A 167 15.70 -4.97 -23.38
#